data_b0c848e7ee05f71d3fd78bf6a24d936e
#
_entry.id   b0c848e7ee05f71d3fd78bf6a24d936e
#
_cell.length_a   1.000
_cell.length_b   1.000
_cell.length_c   1.000
_cell.angle_alpha   90.00
_cell.angle_beta   90.00
_cell.angle_gamma   90.00
#
_symmetry.space_group_name_H-M   'P 1'
#
loop_
_entity.id
_entity.type
_entity.pdbx_description
1 polymer ?
#
loop_
_entity_poly.entity_id
_entity_poly.type
_entity_poly.pdbx_seq_one_letter_code
_entity_poly.pdbx_strand_id
1 'polypeptide(L)'
;MNLSNTHVAIIGGGCAGLSAAATLVDRGYQVTVFEASSQLGGRARTVVVENNDLMHLLDNGQHILLGAYHETLALLAKIGIDEKKVFMRVPLQMQILSNTAKSAFLLKSAHYLPAPLNLLVGLFFCKGLSFSERIEAIKLMARLKKMQYHVANDTPLNRFLINQYQTSNLISKLWEPLCLAALNTPIQEASTRIFLNVLRDTFTGNKKNSDFLLPRLDLSQIISQPLSQYIKAKDGVIKLNKRIRSLEAVKNSLGKNGFNLETRDGKSFFSHVVIAVSPARVEKLLEDLPKLKHALIQTQTYSYQPIYTIYLQYPPETKLPNVMTGLDNTIGQWVFDRGQLCGQKGLVAVIVSAEGKHQKLTQDDLALRIAREISHAFPGIPKPLWHKVIAEKRATFSCEANLARPTNKTPQTNLYLAGDYTYADYPATIEGSIRSGIRCAELIANI
;
A
#
# COMPACT_ATOMS: atom_id res chain seq x y z
N MET A 1 -1.07 -17.36 -31.50
CA MET A 1 -1.08 -18.49 -30.53
C MET A 1 -2.52 -18.89 -30.29
N ASN A 2 -2.83 -20.19 -30.23
CA ASN A 2 -4.18 -20.63 -29.91
C ASN A 2 -4.41 -20.43 -28.40
N LEU A 3 -5.11 -19.36 -28.01
CA LEU A 3 -5.32 -18.92 -26.62
C LEU A 3 -6.09 -19.98 -25.81
N SER A 4 -6.89 -20.82 -26.48
CA SER A 4 -7.67 -21.90 -25.84
C SER A 4 -6.82 -22.97 -25.12
N ASN A 5 -5.51 -23.05 -25.40
CA ASN A 5 -4.61 -24.02 -24.78
C ASN A 5 -3.68 -23.41 -23.73
N THR A 6 -3.86 -22.15 -23.38
CA THR A 6 -3.00 -21.46 -22.40
C THR A 6 -3.74 -21.30 -21.08
N HIS A 7 -3.40 -22.15 -20.12
CA HIS A 7 -3.95 -22.11 -18.77
C HIS A 7 -2.92 -21.52 -17.81
N VAL A 8 -3.25 -20.41 -17.16
CA VAL A 8 -2.37 -19.67 -16.26
C VAL A 8 -2.78 -19.90 -14.82
N ALA A 9 -1.84 -20.36 -14.00
CA ALA A 9 -2.02 -20.40 -12.56
C ALA A 9 -1.51 -19.11 -11.91
N ILE A 10 -2.31 -18.52 -11.01
CA ILE A 10 -1.94 -17.39 -10.17
C ILE A 10 -1.85 -17.89 -8.74
N ILE A 11 -0.69 -17.82 -8.11
CA ILE A 11 -0.46 -18.25 -6.73
C ILE A 11 -0.49 -17.03 -5.81
N GLY A 12 -1.61 -16.81 -5.12
CA GLY A 12 -1.86 -15.69 -4.24
C GLY A 12 -3.00 -14.77 -4.73
N GLY A 13 -4.01 -14.59 -3.90
CA GLY A 13 -5.20 -13.78 -4.16
C GLY A 13 -5.14 -12.36 -3.57
N GLY A 14 -3.94 -11.76 -3.49
CA GLY A 14 -3.75 -10.34 -3.16
C GLY A 14 -3.93 -9.43 -4.37
N CYS A 15 -3.71 -8.11 -4.19
CA CYS A 15 -3.89 -7.11 -5.26
C CYS A 15 -3.11 -7.46 -6.54
N ALA A 16 -1.87 -7.92 -6.42
CA ALA A 16 -1.04 -8.29 -7.58
C ALA A 16 -1.60 -9.51 -8.33
N GLY A 17 -2.00 -10.57 -7.62
CA GLY A 17 -2.56 -11.76 -8.25
C GLY A 17 -3.91 -11.49 -8.89
N LEU A 18 -4.79 -10.75 -8.21
CA LEU A 18 -6.11 -10.42 -8.73
C LEU A 18 -6.05 -9.49 -9.95
N SER A 19 -5.12 -8.50 -9.96
CA SER A 19 -4.93 -7.62 -11.12
C SER A 19 -4.35 -8.37 -12.32
N ALA A 20 -3.40 -9.30 -12.09
CA ALA A 20 -2.90 -10.19 -13.13
C ALA A 20 -4.02 -11.07 -13.70
N ALA A 21 -4.81 -11.70 -12.81
CA ALA A 21 -5.93 -12.54 -13.22
C ALA A 21 -6.98 -11.77 -14.04
N ALA A 22 -7.43 -10.60 -13.55
CA ALA A 22 -8.41 -9.76 -14.23
C ALA A 22 -7.91 -9.31 -15.62
N THR A 23 -6.63 -8.97 -15.74
CA THR A 23 -6.03 -8.58 -17.03
C THR A 23 -5.92 -9.74 -18.00
N LEU A 24 -5.64 -10.95 -17.53
CA LEU A 24 -5.53 -12.14 -18.36
C LEU A 24 -6.88 -12.65 -18.84
N VAL A 25 -7.91 -12.70 -17.98
CA VAL A 25 -9.26 -13.14 -18.41
C VAL A 25 -9.86 -12.19 -19.43
N ASP A 26 -9.55 -10.89 -19.37
CA ASP A 26 -9.93 -9.91 -20.40
C ASP A 26 -9.36 -10.20 -21.79
N ARG A 27 -8.23 -10.89 -21.82
CA ARG A 27 -7.55 -11.29 -23.05
C ARG A 27 -7.89 -12.71 -23.49
N GLY A 28 -8.88 -13.35 -22.81
CA GLY A 28 -9.36 -14.68 -23.17
C GLY A 28 -8.47 -15.84 -22.68
N TYR A 29 -7.55 -15.59 -21.73
CA TYR A 29 -6.77 -16.67 -21.12
C TYR A 29 -7.61 -17.43 -20.10
N GLN A 30 -7.40 -18.76 -20.03
CA GLN A 30 -7.90 -19.55 -18.91
C GLN A 30 -7.05 -19.25 -17.66
N VAL A 31 -7.69 -18.85 -16.56
CA VAL A 31 -7.00 -18.46 -15.33
C VAL A 31 -7.55 -19.21 -14.14
N THR A 32 -6.64 -19.73 -13.29
CA THR A 32 -6.98 -20.25 -11.97
C THR A 32 -6.16 -19.53 -10.90
N VAL A 33 -6.85 -18.85 -9.98
CA VAL A 33 -6.24 -18.21 -8.81
C VAL A 33 -6.29 -19.15 -7.63
N PHE A 34 -5.14 -19.41 -7.00
CA PHE A 34 -5.02 -20.19 -5.76
C PHE A 34 -4.72 -19.27 -4.59
N GLU A 35 -5.58 -19.27 -3.60
CA GLU A 35 -5.39 -18.54 -2.34
C GLU A 35 -5.36 -19.51 -1.16
N ALA A 36 -4.34 -19.37 -0.31
CA ALA A 36 -4.14 -20.24 0.83
C ALA A 36 -5.10 -19.95 2.00
N SER A 37 -5.62 -18.73 2.08
CA SER A 37 -6.58 -18.31 3.10
C SER A 37 -8.03 -18.51 2.65
N SER A 38 -8.96 -18.33 3.61
CA SER A 38 -10.41 -18.38 3.34
C SER A 38 -10.95 -17.12 2.66
N GLN A 39 -10.11 -16.07 2.52
CA GLN A 39 -10.50 -14.79 1.91
C GLN A 39 -9.40 -14.21 1.02
N LEU A 40 -9.81 -13.43 0.03
CA LEU A 40 -8.94 -12.69 -0.87
C LEU A 40 -8.49 -11.35 -0.26
N GLY A 41 -7.59 -10.66 -0.97
CA GLY A 41 -7.15 -9.30 -0.62
C GLY A 41 -5.74 -9.23 -0.01
N GLY A 42 -5.22 -10.35 0.51
CA GLY A 42 -3.88 -10.37 1.12
C GLY A 42 -3.77 -9.42 2.31
N ARG A 43 -2.90 -8.40 2.21
CA ARG A 43 -2.74 -7.35 3.24
C ARG A 43 -3.86 -6.30 3.20
N ALA A 44 -4.50 -6.09 2.06
CA ALA A 44 -5.63 -5.17 1.88
C ALA A 44 -6.96 -5.93 1.99
N ARG A 45 -7.36 -6.24 3.23
CA ARG A 45 -8.54 -7.08 3.50
C ARG A 45 -9.30 -6.61 4.73
N THR A 46 -10.57 -6.99 4.80
CA THR A 46 -11.42 -6.83 5.97
C THR A 46 -11.07 -7.86 7.05
N VAL A 47 -11.12 -7.44 8.29
CA VAL A 47 -11.03 -8.29 9.48
C VAL A 47 -12.34 -8.16 10.25
N VAL A 48 -12.96 -9.29 10.57
CA VAL A 48 -14.15 -9.32 11.41
C VAL A 48 -13.69 -9.40 12.87
N VAL A 49 -14.19 -8.47 13.68
CA VAL A 49 -13.91 -8.42 15.12
C VAL A 49 -15.24 -8.53 15.87
N GLU A 50 -15.32 -9.51 16.74
CA GLU A 50 -16.45 -9.68 17.64
C GLU A 50 -16.20 -8.95 18.96
N ASN A 51 -17.17 -8.16 19.41
CA ASN A 51 -17.16 -7.52 20.71
C ASN A 51 -18.57 -7.41 21.27
N ASN A 52 -18.84 -8.01 22.44
CA ASN A 52 -20.16 -8.07 23.08
C ASN A 52 -21.27 -8.50 22.09
N ASP A 53 -21.11 -9.63 21.43
CA ASP A 53 -22.04 -10.22 20.45
C ASP A 53 -22.28 -9.33 19.20
N LEU A 54 -21.58 -8.23 19.05
CA LEU A 54 -21.61 -7.37 17.87
C LEU A 54 -20.39 -7.62 16.97
N MET A 55 -20.67 -7.80 15.68
CA MET A 55 -19.66 -8.01 14.65
C MET A 55 -19.25 -6.66 14.04
N HIS A 56 -17.99 -6.31 14.17
CA HIS A 56 -17.41 -5.10 13.58
C HIS A 56 -16.56 -5.46 12.35
N LEU A 57 -16.86 -4.84 11.22
CA LEU A 57 -16.03 -4.95 10.02
C LEU A 57 -14.97 -3.88 10.04
N LEU A 58 -13.71 -4.28 10.19
CA LEU A 58 -12.55 -3.40 10.25
C LEU A 58 -11.60 -3.74 9.09
N ASP A 59 -10.85 -2.78 8.59
CA ASP A 59 -9.73 -3.07 7.70
C ASP A 59 -8.53 -3.61 8.48
N ASN A 60 -7.74 -4.47 7.84
CA ASN A 60 -6.44 -4.93 8.39
C ASN A 60 -5.49 -3.76 8.70
N GLY A 61 -5.70 -2.63 8.06
CA GLY A 61 -5.05 -1.35 8.27
C GLY A 61 -5.85 -0.23 7.63
N GLN A 62 -5.85 0.97 8.22
CA GLN A 62 -6.44 2.13 7.57
C GLN A 62 -5.55 2.56 6.40
N HIS A 63 -6.07 2.49 5.20
CA HIS A 63 -5.34 2.85 3.99
C HIS A 63 -5.73 4.24 3.49
N ILE A 64 -4.77 4.90 2.85
CA ILE A 64 -4.96 6.11 2.04
C ILE A 64 -4.43 5.77 0.64
N LEU A 65 -5.21 6.06 -0.40
CA LEU A 65 -4.74 6.01 -1.76
C LEU A 65 -4.46 7.44 -2.24
N LEU A 66 -3.65 7.56 -3.28
CA LEU A 66 -3.39 8.84 -3.94
C LEU A 66 -4.13 8.92 -5.28
N GLY A 67 -4.50 10.12 -5.69
CA GLY A 67 -5.00 10.34 -7.04
C GLY A 67 -4.00 9.97 -8.14
N ALA A 68 -2.71 9.84 -7.79
CA ALA A 68 -1.64 9.33 -8.64
C ALA A 68 -1.64 7.81 -8.83
N TYR A 69 -2.52 7.06 -8.16
CA TYR A 69 -2.63 5.60 -8.31
C TYR A 69 -3.41 5.24 -9.59
N HIS A 70 -2.82 5.58 -10.74
CA HIS A 70 -3.48 5.53 -12.04
C HIS A 70 -3.92 4.14 -12.44
N GLU A 71 -3.07 3.12 -12.25
CA GLU A 71 -3.41 1.74 -12.61
C GLU A 71 -4.48 1.16 -11.69
N THR A 72 -4.44 1.50 -10.41
CA THR A 72 -5.48 1.11 -9.45
C THR A 72 -6.82 1.70 -9.84
N LEU A 73 -6.88 3.00 -10.10
CA LEU A 73 -8.11 3.71 -10.46
C LEU A 73 -8.65 3.26 -11.81
N ALA A 74 -7.78 3.05 -12.80
CA ALA A 74 -8.15 2.54 -14.12
C ALA A 74 -8.73 1.11 -14.03
N LEU A 75 -8.10 0.24 -13.24
CA LEU A 75 -8.59 -1.13 -13.02
C LEU A 75 -9.94 -1.13 -12.33
N LEU A 76 -10.13 -0.32 -11.27
CA LEU A 76 -11.41 -0.19 -10.57
C LEU A 76 -12.51 0.34 -11.48
N ALA A 77 -12.24 1.37 -12.26
CA ALA A 77 -13.19 1.91 -13.25
C ALA A 77 -13.56 0.85 -14.30
N LYS A 78 -12.59 0.09 -14.79
CA LYS A 78 -12.78 -0.99 -15.77
C LYS A 78 -13.74 -2.08 -15.27
N ILE A 79 -13.67 -2.44 -13.99
CA ILE A 79 -14.55 -3.43 -13.37
C ILE A 79 -15.87 -2.82 -12.85
N GLY A 80 -16.18 -1.56 -13.23
CA GLY A 80 -17.45 -0.92 -12.93
C GLY A 80 -17.55 -0.26 -11.54
N ILE A 81 -16.44 -0.04 -10.85
CA ILE A 81 -16.42 0.65 -9.56
C ILE A 81 -16.43 2.17 -9.78
N ASP A 82 -17.46 2.83 -9.26
CA ASP A 82 -17.55 4.29 -9.23
C ASP A 82 -16.70 4.86 -8.08
N GLU A 83 -15.61 5.53 -8.44
CA GLU A 83 -14.69 6.17 -7.48
C GLU A 83 -15.42 7.02 -6.43
N LYS A 84 -16.43 7.83 -6.85
CA LYS A 84 -17.14 8.75 -5.96
C LYS A 84 -17.96 8.04 -4.88
N LYS A 85 -18.39 6.81 -5.15
CA LYS A 85 -19.14 5.99 -4.18
C LYS A 85 -18.23 5.34 -3.14
N VAL A 86 -17.04 4.92 -3.56
CA VAL A 86 -16.15 4.12 -2.71
C VAL A 86 -15.05 4.91 -2.02
N PHE A 87 -14.74 6.12 -2.51
CA PHE A 87 -13.74 7.00 -1.90
C PHE A 87 -14.29 8.40 -1.58
N MET A 88 -13.82 8.94 -0.47
CA MET A 88 -13.84 10.38 -0.20
C MET A 88 -12.56 10.97 -0.78
N ARG A 89 -12.68 11.70 -1.90
CA ARG A 89 -11.55 12.41 -2.48
C ARG A 89 -11.42 13.78 -1.81
N VAL A 90 -10.27 14.03 -1.22
CA VAL A 90 -9.95 15.31 -0.56
C VAL A 90 -8.66 15.89 -1.14
N PRO A 91 -8.60 17.20 -1.44
CA PRO A 91 -7.36 17.85 -1.84
C PRO A 91 -6.27 17.64 -0.78
N LEU A 92 -5.00 17.60 -1.22
CA LEU A 92 -3.88 17.42 -0.31
C LEU A 92 -3.96 18.42 0.85
N GLN A 93 -4.17 17.91 2.04
CA GLN A 93 -4.16 18.64 3.29
C GLN A 93 -3.46 17.81 4.36
N MET A 94 -2.42 18.37 4.96
CA MET A 94 -1.74 17.78 6.12
C MET A 94 -1.93 18.71 7.30
N GLN A 95 -2.71 18.29 8.27
CA GLN A 95 -2.86 18.97 9.55
C GLN A 95 -2.27 18.09 10.63
N ILE A 96 -1.28 18.60 11.34
CA ILE A 96 -0.60 17.90 12.44
C ILE A 96 -0.82 18.71 13.70
N LEU A 97 -1.37 18.06 14.74
CA LEU A 97 -1.56 18.64 16.08
C LEU A 97 -0.40 18.26 16.97
N SER A 98 -0.01 19.19 17.83
CA SER A 98 0.87 18.89 18.96
C SER A 98 0.09 18.16 20.06
N ASN A 99 0.81 17.55 20.99
CA ASN A 99 0.23 16.92 22.18
C ASN A 99 -0.53 17.90 23.11
N THR A 100 -0.55 19.21 22.80
CA THR A 100 -1.30 20.25 23.51
C THR A 100 -2.49 20.77 22.70
N ALA A 101 -3.01 19.99 21.77
CA ALA A 101 -4.12 20.34 20.87
C ALA A 101 -3.89 21.57 19.96
N LYS A 102 -2.68 22.14 19.92
CA LYS A 102 -2.34 23.26 19.03
C LYS A 102 -1.90 22.72 17.67
N SER A 103 -2.23 23.44 16.61
CA SER A 103 -1.74 23.11 15.27
C SER A 103 -0.21 23.31 15.22
N ALA A 104 0.51 22.19 15.15
CA ALA A 104 1.97 22.19 15.01
C ALA A 104 2.40 22.44 13.55
N PHE A 105 1.59 21.96 12.59
CA PHE A 105 1.82 22.10 11.17
C PHE A 105 0.50 22.06 10.40
N LEU A 106 0.37 22.90 9.37
CA LEU A 106 -0.77 22.87 8.46
C LEU A 106 -0.32 23.22 7.05
N LEU A 107 -0.40 22.26 6.15
CA LEU A 107 -0.25 22.42 4.72
C LEU A 107 -1.61 22.17 4.05
N LYS A 108 -2.08 23.10 3.22
CA LYS A 108 -3.27 22.94 2.37
C LYS A 108 -2.92 23.29 0.94
N SER A 109 -3.15 22.39 0.00
CA SER A 109 -2.99 22.73 -1.42
C SER A 109 -4.04 23.73 -1.87
N ALA A 110 -3.64 24.66 -2.72
CA ALA A 110 -4.55 25.65 -3.34
C ALA A 110 -5.31 24.96 -4.51
N HIS A 111 -6.30 24.14 -4.19
CA HIS A 111 -7.01 23.24 -5.13
C HIS A 111 -7.62 23.93 -6.37
N TYR A 112 -7.79 25.24 -6.34
CA TYR A 112 -8.27 26.04 -7.48
C TYR A 112 -7.18 26.30 -8.53
N LEU A 113 -5.90 26.11 -8.18
CA LEU A 113 -4.77 26.29 -9.10
C LEU A 113 -4.38 24.96 -9.78
N PRO A 114 -3.79 25.02 -10.99
CA PRO A 114 -3.23 23.84 -11.63
C PRO A 114 -1.95 23.35 -10.93
N ALA A 115 -1.58 22.08 -11.12
CA ALA A 115 -0.27 21.59 -10.69
C ALA A 115 0.85 22.22 -11.53
N PRO A 116 2.00 22.51 -10.95
CA PRO A 116 2.40 22.37 -9.55
C PRO A 116 2.08 23.60 -8.67
N LEU A 117 1.43 24.64 -9.23
CA LEU A 117 1.17 25.90 -8.51
C LEU A 117 0.32 25.69 -7.26
N ASN A 118 -0.64 24.76 -7.32
CA ASN A 118 -1.49 24.42 -6.18
C ASN A 118 -0.68 24.03 -4.93
N LEU A 119 0.40 23.28 -5.09
CA LEU A 119 1.27 22.88 -3.99
C LEU A 119 2.24 23.98 -3.59
N LEU A 120 2.85 24.68 -4.57
CA LEU A 120 3.79 25.77 -4.29
C LEU A 120 3.14 26.87 -3.46
N VAL A 121 1.91 27.25 -3.80
CA VAL A 121 1.11 28.21 -3.02
C VAL A 121 0.76 27.64 -1.64
N GLY A 122 0.39 26.36 -1.56
CA GLY A 122 0.17 25.66 -0.30
C GLY A 122 1.40 25.70 0.62
N LEU A 123 2.59 25.42 0.09
CA LEU A 123 3.86 25.50 0.83
C LEU A 123 4.18 26.92 1.28
N PHE A 124 3.93 27.92 0.42
CA PHE A 124 4.19 29.34 0.74
C PHE A 124 3.33 29.81 1.93
N PHE A 125 2.09 29.37 2.04
CA PHE A 125 1.17 29.73 3.11
C PHE A 125 1.06 28.69 4.24
N CYS A 126 1.88 27.64 4.24
CA CYS A 126 1.81 26.62 5.29
C CYS A 126 2.15 27.22 6.66
N LYS A 127 1.52 26.69 7.72
CA LYS A 127 1.80 27.06 9.11
C LYS A 127 2.75 26.05 9.77
N GLY A 128 3.52 26.50 10.74
CA GLY A 128 4.46 25.65 11.50
C GLY A 128 5.88 25.61 10.94
N LEU A 129 6.15 26.29 9.81
CA LEU A 129 7.47 26.54 9.24
C LEU A 129 7.78 28.02 9.21
N SER A 130 9.03 28.38 9.41
CA SER A 130 9.53 29.74 9.19
C SER A 130 9.44 30.12 7.70
N PHE A 131 9.49 31.41 7.40
CA PHE A 131 9.47 31.88 6.01
C PHE A 131 10.64 31.32 5.19
N SER A 132 11.84 31.29 5.77
CA SER A 132 13.03 30.73 5.12
C SER A 132 12.87 29.23 4.79
N GLU A 133 12.30 28.43 5.69
CA GLU A 133 12.04 27.01 5.48
C GLU A 133 11.03 26.77 4.35
N ARG A 134 9.98 27.59 4.26
CA ARG A 134 9.00 27.51 3.15
C ARG A 134 9.67 27.77 1.81
N ILE A 135 10.54 28.80 1.75
CA ILE A 135 11.30 29.12 0.54
C ILE A 135 12.26 27.98 0.17
N GLU A 136 12.97 27.36 1.16
CA GLU A 136 13.86 26.24 0.86
C GLU A 136 13.08 24.99 0.40
N ALA A 137 11.90 24.69 0.95
CA ALA A 137 11.04 23.63 0.43
C ALA A 137 10.60 23.91 -1.03
N ILE A 138 10.21 25.14 -1.35
CA ILE A 138 9.83 25.55 -2.72
C ILE A 138 11.02 25.43 -3.67
N LYS A 139 12.21 25.90 -3.25
CA LYS A 139 13.45 25.75 -4.04
C LYS A 139 13.79 24.30 -4.30
N LEU A 140 13.62 23.42 -3.29
CA LEU A 140 13.82 21.99 -3.49
C LEU A 140 12.87 21.44 -4.54
N MET A 141 11.57 21.74 -4.45
CA MET A 141 10.59 21.30 -5.47
C MET A 141 10.95 21.78 -6.88
N ALA A 142 11.44 23.01 -7.01
CA ALA A 142 11.89 23.54 -8.29
C ALA A 142 13.14 22.80 -8.82
N ARG A 143 14.12 22.53 -7.93
CA ARG A 143 15.32 21.73 -8.28
C ARG A 143 14.92 20.31 -8.70
N LEU A 144 14.04 19.64 -7.95
CA LEU A 144 13.56 18.30 -8.28
C LEU A 144 12.89 18.26 -9.66
N LYS A 145 12.05 19.26 -9.97
CA LYS A 145 11.45 19.38 -11.31
C LYS A 145 12.51 19.55 -12.40
N LYS A 146 13.54 20.37 -12.18
CA LYS A 146 14.67 20.54 -13.12
C LYS A 146 15.45 19.25 -13.31
N MET A 147 15.63 18.47 -12.25
CA MET A 147 16.30 17.15 -12.26
C MET A 147 15.37 16.03 -12.77
N GLN A 148 14.14 16.34 -13.19
CA GLN A 148 13.12 15.35 -13.57
C GLN A 148 12.86 14.29 -12.48
N TYR A 149 13.03 14.67 -11.21
CA TYR A 149 12.92 13.78 -10.04
C TYR A 149 13.89 12.58 -10.10
N HIS A 150 14.99 12.72 -10.82
CA HIS A 150 15.99 11.68 -10.96
C HIS A 150 17.25 11.99 -10.13
N VAL A 151 17.82 10.95 -9.52
CA VAL A 151 19.13 10.99 -8.82
C VAL A 151 20.04 9.91 -9.41
N ALA A 152 21.29 10.27 -9.67
CA ALA A 152 22.27 9.34 -10.23
C ALA A 152 22.58 8.20 -9.24
N ASN A 153 22.75 8.53 -7.96
CA ASN A 153 23.01 7.59 -6.88
C ASN A 153 21.86 7.60 -5.90
N ASP A 154 21.31 6.43 -5.60
CA ASP A 154 20.31 6.29 -4.57
C ASP A 154 20.99 6.30 -3.18
N THR A 155 20.51 7.17 -2.31
CA THR A 155 21.02 7.34 -0.95
C THR A 155 19.85 7.42 0.03
N PRO A 156 20.10 7.22 1.35
CA PRO A 156 19.07 7.50 2.35
C PRO A 156 18.51 8.92 2.21
N LEU A 157 17.20 9.05 2.27
CA LEU A 157 16.47 10.29 2.02
C LEU A 157 16.89 11.42 2.96
N ASN A 158 17.13 11.10 4.24
CA ASN A 158 17.60 12.09 5.20
C ASN A 158 18.90 12.75 4.75
N ARG A 159 19.88 11.95 4.28
CA ARG A 159 21.15 12.46 3.77
C ARG A 159 20.97 13.36 2.54
N PHE A 160 20.10 12.93 1.61
CA PHE A 160 19.76 13.74 0.45
C PHE A 160 19.15 15.09 0.84
N LEU A 161 18.18 15.11 1.76
CA LEU A 161 17.50 16.34 2.19
C LEU A 161 18.47 17.31 2.88
N ILE A 162 19.36 16.82 3.75
CA ILE A 162 20.39 17.65 4.39
C ILE A 162 21.30 18.29 3.32
N ASN A 163 21.74 17.51 2.32
CA ASN A 163 22.55 18.02 1.21
C ASN A 163 21.79 19.00 0.31
N GLN A 164 20.46 19.02 0.38
CA GLN A 164 19.60 19.97 -0.30
C GLN A 164 19.15 21.14 0.60
N TYR A 165 19.89 21.40 1.69
CA TYR A 165 19.68 22.52 2.63
C TYR A 165 18.31 22.49 3.35
N GLN A 166 17.73 21.30 3.54
CA GLN A 166 16.52 21.18 4.33
C GLN A 166 16.88 21.13 5.84
N THR A 167 16.31 22.04 6.62
CA THR A 167 16.55 22.11 8.07
C THR A 167 15.95 20.91 8.80
N SER A 168 16.45 20.58 10.01
CA SER A 168 15.91 19.50 10.82
C SER A 168 14.42 19.70 11.14
N ASN A 169 13.97 20.95 11.38
CA ASN A 169 12.56 21.26 11.60
C ASN A 169 11.70 21.02 10.35
N LEU A 170 12.20 21.42 9.17
CA LEU A 170 11.51 21.17 7.90
C LEU A 170 11.45 19.67 7.58
N ILE A 171 12.52 18.93 7.86
CA ILE A 171 12.56 17.49 7.69
C ILE A 171 11.53 16.83 8.59
N SER A 172 11.52 17.13 9.88
CA SER A 172 10.62 16.49 10.85
C SER A 172 9.13 16.83 10.63
N LYS A 173 8.81 18.04 10.16
CA LYS A 173 7.41 18.49 10.01
C LYS A 173 6.81 18.20 8.63
N LEU A 174 7.61 18.10 7.59
CA LEU A 174 7.13 17.90 6.23
C LEU A 174 7.63 16.58 5.63
N TRP A 175 8.96 16.41 5.51
CA TRP A 175 9.51 15.33 4.70
C TRP A 175 9.40 13.96 5.38
N GLU A 176 9.65 13.87 6.67
CA GLU A 176 9.58 12.61 7.41
C GLU A 176 8.14 12.07 7.50
N PRO A 177 7.09 12.86 7.84
CA PRO A 177 5.72 12.38 7.76
C PRO A 177 5.30 11.93 6.35
N LEU A 178 5.73 12.63 5.31
CA LEU A 178 5.48 12.23 3.91
C LEU A 178 6.21 10.95 3.55
N CYS A 179 7.47 10.80 3.97
CA CYS A 179 8.25 9.59 3.75
C CYS A 179 7.61 8.37 4.42
N LEU A 180 7.26 8.48 5.69
CA LEU A 180 6.60 7.41 6.44
C LEU A 180 5.24 7.05 5.83
N ALA A 181 4.43 8.03 5.44
CA ALA A 181 3.14 7.79 4.81
C ALA A 181 3.27 7.09 3.43
N ALA A 182 4.32 7.45 2.65
CA ALA A 182 4.50 6.94 1.30
C ALA A 182 5.27 5.60 1.24
N LEU A 183 6.32 5.45 2.06
CA LEU A 183 7.25 4.32 2.00
C LEU A 183 7.17 3.38 3.20
N ASN A 184 6.53 3.80 4.29
CA ASN A 184 6.55 3.09 5.58
C ASN A 184 7.97 2.66 5.99
N THR A 185 8.95 3.51 5.75
CA THR A 185 10.37 3.25 6.01
C THR A 185 10.95 4.48 6.69
N PRO A 186 11.75 4.33 7.77
CA PRO A 186 12.42 5.45 8.41
C PRO A 186 13.24 6.28 7.41
N ILE A 187 13.18 7.60 7.53
CA ILE A 187 13.83 8.52 6.56
C ILE A 187 15.35 8.34 6.50
N GLN A 188 15.96 7.75 7.54
CA GLN A 188 17.38 7.43 7.62
C GLN A 188 17.78 6.27 6.72
N GLU A 189 16.82 5.43 6.30
CA GLU A 189 17.03 4.24 5.47
C GLU A 189 16.34 4.35 4.12
N ALA A 190 15.24 5.12 4.07
CA ALA A 190 14.35 5.23 2.93
C ALA A 190 15.08 5.67 1.65
N SER A 191 14.79 5.00 0.54
CA SER A 191 15.32 5.30 -0.79
C SER A 191 14.90 6.68 -1.27
N THR A 192 15.88 7.54 -1.55
CA THR A 192 15.65 8.83 -2.20
C THR A 192 14.99 8.65 -3.57
N ARG A 193 15.50 7.73 -4.39
CA ARG A 193 14.96 7.46 -5.74
C ARG A 193 13.49 7.13 -5.71
N ILE A 194 13.09 6.21 -4.85
CA ILE A 194 11.69 5.77 -4.75
C ILE A 194 10.80 6.89 -4.20
N PHE A 195 11.27 7.64 -3.20
CA PHE A 195 10.54 8.80 -2.68
C PHE A 195 10.33 9.87 -3.77
N LEU A 196 11.37 10.18 -4.56
CA LEU A 196 11.25 11.13 -5.66
C LEU A 196 10.30 10.65 -6.77
N ASN A 197 10.23 9.35 -7.05
CA ASN A 197 9.24 8.80 -7.98
C ASN A 197 7.82 9.03 -7.48
N VAL A 198 7.56 8.82 -6.18
CA VAL A 198 6.25 9.12 -5.57
C VAL A 198 5.94 10.62 -5.65
N LEU A 199 6.89 11.49 -5.35
CA LEU A 199 6.70 12.95 -5.48
C LEU A 199 6.43 13.35 -6.94
N ARG A 200 7.16 12.77 -7.90
CA ARG A 200 6.92 13.02 -9.33
C ARG A 200 5.49 12.68 -9.70
N ASP A 201 5.05 11.45 -9.43
CA ASP A 201 3.73 10.97 -9.82
C ASP A 201 2.61 11.77 -9.12
N THR A 202 2.85 12.19 -7.87
CA THR A 202 1.90 12.96 -7.06
C THR A 202 1.80 14.43 -7.49
N PHE A 203 2.92 15.07 -7.84
CA PHE A 203 2.98 16.52 -8.02
C PHE A 203 3.20 16.98 -9.46
N THR A 204 3.26 16.04 -10.42
CA THR A 204 3.31 16.39 -11.85
C THR A 204 2.01 16.01 -12.55
N GLY A 205 1.75 16.62 -13.70
CA GLY A 205 0.57 16.34 -14.51
C GLY A 205 -0.71 16.96 -13.94
N ASN A 206 -1.69 16.13 -13.60
CA ASN A 206 -2.99 16.61 -13.13
C ASN A 206 -2.96 16.95 -11.63
N LYS A 207 -3.57 18.08 -11.24
CA LYS A 207 -3.71 18.47 -9.84
C LYS A 207 -4.39 17.42 -8.96
N LYS A 208 -5.28 16.60 -9.54
CA LYS A 208 -5.96 15.50 -8.84
C LYS A 208 -5.00 14.38 -8.42
N ASN A 209 -3.79 14.31 -8.98
CA ASN A 209 -2.81 13.29 -8.59
C ASN A 209 -2.39 13.43 -7.12
N SER A 210 -2.38 14.65 -6.59
CA SER A 210 -2.03 14.92 -5.19
C SER A 210 -3.20 14.75 -4.21
N ASP A 211 -4.42 14.51 -4.68
CA ASP A 211 -5.56 14.29 -3.79
C ASP A 211 -5.41 13.00 -3.00
N PHE A 212 -5.85 13.01 -1.76
CA PHE A 212 -6.06 11.80 -0.97
C PHE A 212 -7.39 11.16 -1.32
N LEU A 213 -7.38 9.84 -1.45
CA LEU A 213 -8.56 9.01 -1.63
C LEU A 213 -8.73 8.17 -0.37
N LEU A 214 -9.66 8.58 0.47
CA LEU A 214 -9.98 7.93 1.75
C LEU A 214 -11.10 6.92 1.51
N PRO A 215 -10.91 5.61 1.79
CA PRO A 215 -11.93 4.59 1.57
C PRO A 215 -13.19 4.82 2.41
N ARG A 216 -14.36 4.82 1.77
CA ARG A 216 -15.69 4.88 2.41
C ARG A 216 -16.26 3.51 2.73
N LEU A 217 -15.68 2.47 2.14
CA LEU A 217 -15.97 1.06 2.38
C LEU A 217 -14.69 0.36 2.79
N ASP A 218 -14.78 -0.86 3.30
CA ASP A 218 -13.57 -1.65 3.53
C ASP A 218 -12.92 -2.08 2.20
N LEU A 219 -11.60 -2.32 2.24
CA LEU A 219 -10.84 -2.61 1.02
C LEU A 219 -11.20 -3.93 0.35
N SER A 220 -11.79 -4.89 1.08
CA SER A 220 -12.32 -6.09 0.44
C SER A 220 -13.48 -5.76 -0.47
N GLN A 221 -14.38 -4.88 -0.06
CA GLN A 221 -15.52 -4.43 -0.86
C GLN A 221 -15.09 -3.55 -2.05
N ILE A 222 -14.00 -2.81 -1.93
CA ILE A 222 -13.52 -1.92 -3.00
C ILE A 222 -12.70 -2.69 -4.04
N ILE A 223 -11.85 -3.63 -3.62
CA ILE A 223 -10.82 -4.23 -4.49
C ILE A 223 -11.06 -5.73 -4.71
N SER A 224 -10.93 -6.54 -3.64
CA SER A 224 -10.81 -7.99 -3.84
C SER A 224 -12.12 -8.66 -4.21
N GLN A 225 -13.26 -8.25 -3.65
CA GLN A 225 -14.57 -8.80 -3.99
C GLN A 225 -14.98 -8.43 -5.43
N PRO A 226 -14.94 -7.16 -5.87
CA PRO A 226 -15.28 -6.80 -7.24
C PRO A 226 -14.36 -7.45 -8.27
N LEU A 227 -13.05 -7.51 -8.02
CA LEU A 227 -12.10 -8.23 -8.90
C LEU A 227 -12.44 -9.73 -8.97
N SER A 228 -12.79 -10.35 -7.85
CA SER A 228 -13.20 -11.76 -7.81
C SER A 228 -14.46 -12.00 -8.65
N GLN A 229 -15.47 -11.14 -8.51
CA GLN A 229 -16.70 -11.23 -9.30
C GLN A 229 -16.41 -11.05 -10.79
N TYR A 230 -15.58 -10.07 -11.14
CA TYR A 230 -15.20 -9.81 -12.52
C TYR A 230 -14.44 -10.98 -13.15
N ILE A 231 -13.47 -11.57 -12.43
CA ILE A 231 -12.71 -12.73 -12.89
C ILE A 231 -13.66 -13.93 -13.14
N LYS A 232 -14.59 -14.20 -12.20
CA LYS A 232 -15.56 -15.30 -12.31
C LYS A 232 -16.55 -15.08 -13.47
N ALA A 233 -17.01 -13.84 -13.69
CA ALA A 233 -17.90 -13.49 -14.79
C ALA A 233 -17.25 -13.69 -16.18
N LYS A 234 -15.94 -13.87 -16.22
CA LYS A 234 -15.15 -14.17 -17.43
C LYS A 234 -14.52 -15.59 -17.37
N ASP A 235 -15.22 -16.52 -16.73
CA ASP A 235 -14.84 -17.93 -16.62
C ASP A 235 -13.52 -18.22 -15.90
N GLY A 236 -12.96 -17.22 -15.19
CA GLY A 236 -11.80 -17.43 -14.33
C GLY A 236 -12.18 -18.17 -13.05
N VAL A 237 -11.32 -19.09 -12.63
CA VAL A 237 -11.53 -19.92 -11.43
C VAL A 237 -10.78 -19.36 -10.24
N ILE A 238 -11.44 -19.26 -9.07
CA ILE A 238 -10.81 -18.87 -7.81
C ILE A 238 -10.97 -19.99 -6.79
N LYS A 239 -9.85 -20.47 -6.27
CA LYS A 239 -9.78 -21.56 -5.29
C LYS A 239 -9.25 -21.04 -3.95
N LEU A 240 -10.15 -20.83 -3.00
CA LEU A 240 -9.81 -20.46 -1.61
C LEU A 240 -9.41 -21.69 -0.79
N ASN A 241 -8.69 -21.48 0.31
CA ASN A 241 -8.16 -22.55 1.18
C ASN A 241 -7.28 -23.57 0.42
N LYS A 242 -6.69 -23.14 -0.71
CA LYS A 242 -5.85 -23.97 -1.57
C LYS A 242 -4.41 -23.44 -1.59
N ARG A 243 -3.61 -23.93 -0.67
CA ARG A 243 -2.18 -23.65 -0.61
C ARG A 243 -1.43 -24.50 -1.64
N ILE A 244 -0.65 -23.88 -2.49
CA ILE A 244 0.34 -24.59 -3.31
C ILE A 244 1.48 -25.04 -2.40
N ARG A 245 1.80 -26.34 -2.44
CA ARG A 245 2.82 -26.99 -1.62
C ARG A 245 4.13 -27.13 -2.37
N SER A 246 4.06 -27.49 -3.66
CA SER A 246 5.20 -27.61 -4.56
C SER A 246 4.88 -27.08 -5.94
N LEU A 247 5.91 -26.65 -6.63
CA LEU A 247 5.90 -26.14 -8.00
C LEU A 247 7.06 -26.79 -8.77
N GLU A 248 6.73 -27.64 -9.71
CA GLU A 248 7.70 -28.41 -10.50
C GLU A 248 7.63 -28.02 -11.97
N ALA A 249 8.75 -27.65 -12.55
CA ALA A 249 8.84 -27.40 -14.00
C ALA A 249 8.85 -28.72 -14.77
N VAL A 250 7.89 -28.92 -15.67
CA VAL A 250 7.71 -30.18 -16.40
C VAL A 250 7.41 -29.91 -17.87
N LYS A 251 7.50 -30.97 -18.67
CA LYS A 251 6.88 -31.01 -20.02
C LYS A 251 5.61 -31.86 -19.96
N ASN A 252 4.55 -31.39 -20.58
CA ASN A 252 3.33 -32.20 -20.69
C ASN A 252 3.50 -33.33 -21.73
N SER A 253 2.48 -34.18 -21.88
CA SER A 253 2.47 -35.30 -22.84
C SER A 253 2.69 -34.88 -24.32
N LEU A 254 2.47 -33.60 -24.64
CA LEU A 254 2.71 -33.04 -25.97
C LEU A 254 4.10 -32.34 -26.06
N GLY A 255 5.00 -32.54 -25.08
CA GLY A 255 6.32 -31.94 -25.06
C GLY A 255 6.35 -30.42 -24.75
N LYS A 256 5.21 -29.80 -24.40
CA LYS A 256 5.14 -28.37 -24.09
C LYS A 256 5.62 -28.11 -22.64
N ASN A 257 6.46 -27.11 -22.48
CA ASN A 257 6.92 -26.67 -21.16
C ASN A 257 5.78 -26.09 -20.34
N GLY A 258 5.73 -26.40 -19.04
CA GLY A 258 4.76 -25.87 -18.09
C GLY A 258 5.14 -26.28 -16.67
N PHE A 259 4.17 -26.32 -15.79
CA PHE A 259 4.36 -26.58 -14.37
C PHE A 259 3.28 -27.48 -13.80
N ASN A 260 3.70 -28.45 -12.98
CA ASN A 260 2.80 -29.14 -12.09
C ASN A 260 2.75 -28.40 -10.75
N LEU A 261 1.56 -28.00 -10.35
CA LEU A 261 1.27 -27.40 -9.05
C LEU A 261 0.60 -28.44 -8.16
N GLU A 262 1.13 -28.63 -6.97
CA GLU A 262 0.59 -29.58 -5.99
C GLU A 262 -0.18 -28.84 -4.88
N THR A 263 -1.39 -29.30 -4.63
CA THR A 263 -2.23 -28.92 -3.49
C THR A 263 -2.50 -30.15 -2.61
N ARG A 264 -3.35 -30.02 -1.61
CA ARG A 264 -3.86 -31.19 -0.85
C ARG A 264 -4.73 -32.10 -1.68
N ASP A 265 -5.36 -31.58 -2.74
CA ASP A 265 -6.31 -32.32 -3.57
C ASP A 265 -5.63 -33.06 -4.75
N GLY A 266 -4.31 -32.90 -4.90
CA GLY A 266 -3.52 -33.51 -5.98
C GLY A 266 -2.75 -32.51 -6.82
N LYS A 267 -2.20 -33.00 -7.94
CA LYS A 267 -1.40 -32.24 -8.89
C LYS A 267 -2.24 -31.77 -10.07
N SER A 268 -1.96 -30.58 -10.58
CA SER A 268 -2.58 -30.01 -11.80
C SER A 268 -1.53 -29.33 -12.66
N PHE A 269 -1.63 -29.50 -13.98
CA PHE A 269 -0.72 -28.89 -14.94
C PHE A 269 -1.20 -27.51 -15.40
N PHE A 270 -0.26 -26.57 -15.51
CA PHE A 270 -0.46 -25.22 -16.04
C PHE A 270 0.65 -24.86 -17.01
N SER A 271 0.30 -24.16 -18.11
CA SER A 271 1.28 -23.71 -19.08
C SER A 271 2.14 -22.54 -18.60
N HIS A 272 1.55 -21.67 -17.74
CA HIS A 272 2.19 -20.48 -17.18
C HIS A 272 1.85 -20.35 -15.71
N VAL A 273 2.76 -19.76 -14.95
CA VAL A 273 2.57 -19.50 -13.51
C VAL A 273 2.96 -18.07 -13.18
N VAL A 274 2.11 -17.38 -12.41
CA VAL A 274 2.41 -16.12 -11.75
C VAL A 274 2.45 -16.36 -10.25
N ILE A 275 3.61 -16.22 -9.63
CA ILE A 275 3.77 -16.28 -8.18
C ILE A 275 3.51 -14.87 -7.62
N ALA A 276 2.36 -14.68 -6.97
CA ALA A 276 1.87 -13.41 -6.45
C ALA A 276 1.74 -13.41 -4.92
N VAL A 277 2.64 -14.12 -4.23
CA VAL A 277 2.72 -14.13 -2.77
C VAL A 277 3.71 -13.07 -2.26
N SER A 278 3.63 -12.75 -0.96
CA SER A 278 4.57 -11.81 -0.35
C SER A 278 6.02 -12.33 -0.39
N PRO A 279 7.04 -11.44 -0.44
CA PRO A 279 8.44 -11.87 -0.50
C PRO A 279 8.84 -12.79 0.67
N ALA A 280 8.27 -12.60 1.85
CA ALA A 280 8.50 -13.47 3.00
C ALA A 280 7.94 -14.91 2.85
N ARG A 281 7.16 -15.17 1.82
CA ARG A 281 6.53 -16.50 1.56
C ARG A 281 6.93 -17.09 0.22
N VAL A 282 7.65 -16.35 -0.59
CA VAL A 282 8.05 -16.79 -1.94
C VAL A 282 9.12 -17.87 -1.88
N GLU A 283 9.94 -17.89 -0.82
CA GLU A 283 11.09 -18.80 -0.63
C GLU A 283 10.72 -20.25 -0.93
N LYS A 284 9.73 -20.79 -0.23
CA LYS A 284 9.30 -22.19 -0.40
C LYS A 284 8.85 -22.60 -1.80
N LEU A 285 8.49 -21.62 -2.64
CA LEU A 285 8.08 -21.85 -4.02
C LEU A 285 9.26 -21.73 -5.00
N LEU A 286 10.36 -21.11 -4.57
CA LEU A 286 11.54 -20.88 -5.40
C LEU A 286 12.69 -21.86 -5.10
N GLU A 287 12.70 -22.50 -3.92
CA GLU A 287 13.78 -23.40 -3.46
C GLU A 287 14.11 -24.48 -4.49
N ASP A 288 13.09 -25.11 -5.05
CA ASP A 288 13.23 -26.21 -6.01
C ASP A 288 13.46 -25.74 -7.47
N LEU A 289 13.66 -24.44 -7.67
CA LEU A 289 13.83 -23.84 -8.99
C LEU A 289 15.22 -23.17 -9.13
N PRO A 290 16.28 -23.92 -9.53
CA PRO A 290 17.66 -23.43 -9.54
C PRO A 290 17.88 -22.13 -10.32
N LYS A 291 17.12 -21.92 -11.40
CA LYS A 291 17.17 -20.69 -12.20
C LYS A 291 16.69 -19.45 -11.43
N LEU A 292 15.99 -19.61 -10.31
CA LEU A 292 15.46 -18.52 -9.48
C LEU A 292 16.30 -18.23 -8.24
N LYS A 293 17.45 -18.86 -8.08
CA LYS A 293 18.36 -18.67 -6.94
C LYS A 293 18.69 -17.19 -6.70
N HIS A 294 18.89 -16.40 -7.76
CA HIS A 294 19.17 -14.97 -7.61
C HIS A 294 17.96 -14.20 -7.04
N ALA A 295 16.76 -14.45 -7.53
CA ALA A 295 15.55 -13.83 -7.00
C ALA A 295 15.28 -14.25 -5.55
N LEU A 296 15.57 -15.52 -5.21
CA LEU A 296 15.49 -16.03 -3.83
C LEU A 296 16.44 -15.27 -2.90
N ILE A 297 17.72 -15.14 -3.26
CA ILE A 297 18.71 -14.40 -2.48
C ILE A 297 18.24 -12.94 -2.28
N GLN A 298 17.77 -12.27 -3.33
CA GLN A 298 17.25 -10.90 -3.21
C GLN A 298 16.12 -10.79 -2.20
N THR A 299 15.13 -11.70 -2.24
CA THR A 299 13.98 -11.63 -1.31
C THR A 299 14.34 -12.01 0.13
N GLN A 300 15.37 -12.80 0.34
CA GLN A 300 15.87 -13.15 1.67
C GLN A 300 16.59 -12.00 2.38
N THR A 301 17.09 -11.01 1.63
CA THR A 301 17.77 -9.83 2.23
C THR A 301 16.77 -8.77 2.73
N TYR A 302 15.47 -8.93 2.49
CA TYR A 302 14.51 -7.90 2.84
C TYR A 302 14.27 -7.80 4.35
N SER A 303 14.42 -6.60 4.87
CA SER A 303 13.85 -6.19 6.15
C SER A 303 12.38 -5.79 5.97
N TYR A 304 11.62 -5.74 7.06
CA TYR A 304 10.19 -5.45 7.01
C TYR A 304 9.81 -4.41 8.04
N GLN A 305 8.90 -3.53 7.65
CA GLN A 305 8.33 -2.53 8.54
C GLN A 305 6.90 -2.92 8.94
N PRO A 306 6.58 -2.82 10.23
CA PRO A 306 5.23 -3.07 10.71
C PRO A 306 4.31 -1.88 10.49
N ILE A 307 3.00 -2.14 10.50
CA ILE A 307 1.96 -1.13 10.68
C ILE A 307 1.00 -1.64 11.75
N TYR A 308 0.74 -0.80 12.73
CA TYR A 308 -0.27 -1.03 13.75
C TYR A 308 -1.46 -0.12 13.50
N THR A 309 -2.65 -0.69 13.53
CA THR A 309 -3.90 0.07 13.51
C THR A 309 -4.59 -0.15 14.82
N ILE A 310 -4.76 0.91 15.59
CA ILE A 310 -5.45 0.91 16.86
C ILE A 310 -6.84 1.49 16.64
N TYR A 311 -7.86 0.66 16.75
CA TYR A 311 -9.26 1.05 16.72
C TYR A 311 -9.72 1.35 18.14
N LEU A 312 -10.29 2.53 18.32
CA LEU A 312 -10.86 3.01 19.57
C LEU A 312 -12.33 3.34 19.33
N GLN A 313 -13.24 2.65 19.99
CA GLN A 313 -14.66 2.95 19.93
C GLN A 313 -15.05 3.90 21.06
N TYR A 314 -15.53 5.04 20.71
CA TYR A 314 -16.13 6.02 21.57
C TYR A 314 -17.68 5.95 21.51
N PRO A 315 -18.41 6.64 22.41
CA PRO A 315 -19.85 6.82 22.26
C PRO A 315 -20.22 7.32 20.85
N PRO A 316 -21.34 6.87 20.27
CA PRO A 316 -21.70 7.12 18.85
C PRO A 316 -21.77 8.58 18.43
N GLU A 317 -22.04 9.50 19.37
CA GLU A 317 -22.08 10.94 19.14
C GLU A 317 -20.69 11.59 19.04
N THR A 318 -19.64 10.87 19.42
CA THR A 318 -18.28 11.37 19.36
C THR A 318 -17.83 11.59 17.92
N LYS A 319 -17.36 12.80 17.63
CA LYS A 319 -16.91 13.22 16.31
C LYS A 319 -15.63 14.06 16.46
N LEU A 320 -14.63 13.75 15.63
CA LEU A 320 -13.41 14.55 15.57
C LEU A 320 -13.61 15.78 14.66
N PRO A 321 -12.83 16.88 14.86
CA PRO A 321 -12.94 18.07 14.00
C PRO A 321 -12.67 17.82 12.52
N ASN A 322 -11.83 16.84 12.19
CA ASN A 322 -11.47 16.48 10.82
C ASN A 322 -11.51 14.96 10.63
N VAL A 323 -11.76 14.55 9.40
CA VAL A 323 -11.75 13.14 9.00
C VAL A 323 -10.37 12.49 9.21
N MET A 324 -9.29 13.26 9.00
CA MET A 324 -7.91 12.82 9.14
C MET A 324 -7.07 13.91 9.82
N THR A 325 -6.26 13.53 10.80
CA THR A 325 -5.37 14.43 11.55
C THR A 325 -4.08 13.71 11.89
N GLY A 326 -2.93 14.34 11.66
CA GLY A 326 -1.63 13.88 12.13
C GLY A 326 -1.38 14.30 13.57
N LEU A 327 -0.54 13.55 14.28
CA LEU A 327 -0.07 13.89 15.62
C LEU A 327 1.46 14.03 15.63
N ASP A 328 1.96 15.02 16.36
CA ASP A 328 3.39 15.31 16.49
C ASP A 328 3.91 14.85 17.85
N ASN A 329 5.09 14.21 17.86
CA ASN A 329 5.75 13.73 19.08
C ASN A 329 4.92 12.73 19.93
N THR A 330 4.16 11.87 19.25
CA THR A 330 3.33 10.82 19.83
C THR A 330 3.66 9.47 19.20
N ILE A 331 3.18 8.38 19.78
CA ILE A 331 3.25 7.06 19.17
C ILE A 331 2.26 6.99 17.99
N GLY A 332 1.01 7.45 18.21
CA GLY A 332 0.00 7.56 17.15
C GLY A 332 0.39 8.64 16.16
N GLN A 333 0.46 8.30 14.88
CA GLN A 333 0.93 9.23 13.84
C GLN A 333 -0.23 9.86 13.06
N TRP A 334 -1.23 9.07 12.69
CA TRP A 334 -2.39 9.51 11.94
C TRP A 334 -3.68 8.99 12.58
N VAL A 335 -4.64 9.87 12.72
CA VAL A 335 -5.94 9.62 13.35
C VAL A 335 -7.03 9.81 12.30
N PHE A 336 -7.95 8.85 12.21
CA PHE A 336 -9.07 8.87 11.28
C PHE A 336 -10.39 8.73 12.02
N ASP A 337 -11.33 9.64 11.76
CA ASP A 337 -12.72 9.53 12.20
C ASP A 337 -13.49 8.65 11.22
N ARG A 338 -13.69 7.39 11.59
CA ARG A 338 -14.40 6.44 10.74
C ARG A 338 -15.92 6.69 10.71
N GLY A 339 -16.45 7.41 11.69
CA GLY A 339 -17.83 7.88 11.67
C GLY A 339 -18.10 8.81 10.49
N GLN A 340 -17.23 9.80 10.31
CA GLN A 340 -17.31 10.74 9.20
C GLN A 340 -16.92 10.11 7.86
N LEU A 341 -16.00 9.15 7.86
CA LEU A 341 -15.44 8.54 6.65
C LEU A 341 -16.37 7.48 6.06
N CYS A 342 -16.80 6.53 6.87
CA CYS A 342 -17.55 5.34 6.44
C CYS A 342 -18.75 5.00 7.30
N GLY A 343 -19.27 5.94 8.09
CA GLY A 343 -20.51 5.78 8.86
C GLY A 343 -20.39 4.96 10.15
N GLN A 344 -19.18 4.53 10.54
CA GLN A 344 -18.92 3.79 11.79
C GLN A 344 -18.83 4.78 12.97
N LYS A 345 -20.01 5.23 13.44
CA LYS A 345 -20.15 6.30 14.45
C LYS A 345 -19.33 6.03 15.71
N GLY A 346 -18.57 7.03 16.15
CA GLY A 346 -17.69 6.97 17.33
C GLY A 346 -16.45 6.11 17.17
N LEU A 347 -16.22 5.45 16.02
CA LEU A 347 -15.04 4.65 15.78
C LEU A 347 -13.91 5.52 15.24
N VAL A 348 -12.76 5.48 15.92
CA VAL A 348 -11.52 6.17 15.54
C VAL A 348 -10.45 5.13 15.24
N ALA A 349 -9.75 5.29 14.11
CA ALA A 349 -8.58 4.48 13.78
C ALA A 349 -7.31 5.31 13.92
N VAL A 350 -6.32 4.78 14.64
CA VAL A 350 -5.01 5.42 14.82
C VAL A 350 -3.93 4.53 14.22
N ILE A 351 -3.10 5.11 13.36
CA ILE A 351 -2.04 4.41 12.64
C ILE A 351 -0.68 4.71 13.29
N VAL A 352 0.09 3.64 13.47
CA VAL A 352 1.50 3.69 13.84
C VAL A 352 2.30 2.94 12.79
N SER A 353 3.10 3.68 12.03
CA SER A 353 3.94 3.18 10.93
C SER A 353 5.37 2.98 11.37
N ALA A 354 6.06 2.05 10.71
CA ALA A 354 7.45 1.68 10.91
C ALA A 354 7.77 1.10 12.31
N GLU A 355 9.01 0.72 12.51
CA GLU A 355 9.51 0.20 13.79
C GLU A 355 9.56 1.28 14.87
N GLY A 356 9.46 0.86 16.14
CA GLY A 356 9.55 1.78 17.25
C GLY A 356 9.35 1.16 18.63
N LYS A 357 9.42 1.99 19.66
CA LYS A 357 9.26 1.57 21.07
C LYS A 357 7.90 0.91 21.37
N HIS A 358 6.89 1.22 20.57
CA HIS A 358 5.53 0.66 20.68
C HIS A 358 5.50 -0.87 20.51
N GLN A 359 6.44 -1.46 19.78
CA GLN A 359 6.53 -2.92 19.57
C GLN A 359 6.84 -3.71 20.86
N LYS A 360 7.34 -3.02 21.90
CA LYS A 360 7.63 -3.60 23.21
C LYS A 360 6.42 -3.58 24.15
N LEU A 361 5.36 -2.89 23.78
CA LEU A 361 4.13 -2.80 24.58
C LEU A 361 3.22 -3.99 24.26
N THR A 362 2.40 -4.40 25.24
CA THR A 362 1.26 -5.27 24.96
C THR A 362 0.24 -4.52 24.09
N GLN A 363 -0.68 -5.24 23.47
CA GLN A 363 -1.72 -4.59 22.65
C GLN A 363 -2.60 -3.66 23.50
N ASP A 364 -2.93 -4.07 24.72
CA ASP A 364 -3.74 -3.28 25.66
C ASP A 364 -2.99 -2.03 26.14
N ASP A 365 -1.71 -2.15 26.52
CA ASP A 365 -0.89 -1.00 26.92
C ASP A 365 -0.75 0.01 25.77
N LEU A 366 -0.55 -0.50 24.54
CA LEU A 366 -0.49 0.36 23.35
C LEU A 366 -1.81 1.10 23.14
N ALA A 367 -2.95 0.40 23.21
CA ALA A 367 -4.26 1.02 23.04
C ALA A 367 -4.55 2.07 24.11
N LEU A 368 -4.24 1.77 25.39
CA LEU A 368 -4.38 2.73 26.49
C LEU A 368 -3.47 3.95 26.33
N ARG A 369 -2.25 3.75 25.86
CA ARG A 369 -1.33 4.84 25.57
C ARG A 369 -1.86 5.75 24.48
N ILE A 370 -2.30 5.16 23.38
CA ILE A 370 -2.90 5.89 22.24
C ILE A 370 -4.18 6.62 22.67
N ALA A 371 -5.04 6.00 23.48
CA ALA A 371 -6.23 6.68 24.00
C ALA A 371 -5.89 7.93 24.82
N ARG A 372 -4.81 7.91 25.61
CA ARG A 372 -4.31 9.11 26.33
C ARG A 372 -3.79 10.17 25.36
N GLU A 373 -3.04 9.79 24.32
CA GLU A 373 -2.56 10.72 23.30
C GLU A 373 -3.72 11.41 22.57
N ILE A 374 -4.77 10.64 22.23
CA ILE A 374 -6.00 11.16 21.64
C ILE A 374 -6.71 12.14 22.58
N SER A 375 -6.81 11.83 23.89
CA SER A 375 -7.44 12.71 24.85
C SER A 375 -6.70 14.05 25.03
N HIS A 376 -5.38 14.06 24.88
CA HIS A 376 -4.58 15.28 24.88
C HIS A 376 -4.72 16.09 23.58
N ALA A 377 -4.76 15.40 22.43
CA ALA A 377 -4.89 16.04 21.12
C ALA A 377 -6.31 16.59 20.87
N PHE A 378 -7.33 15.97 21.46
CA PHE A 378 -8.74 16.34 21.33
C PHE A 378 -9.39 16.50 22.71
N PRO A 379 -9.18 17.65 23.39
CA PRO A 379 -9.74 17.91 24.71
C PRO A 379 -11.26 17.76 24.74
N GLY A 380 -11.78 17.08 25.76
CA GLY A 380 -13.20 16.82 25.92
C GLY A 380 -13.71 15.54 25.25
N ILE A 381 -12.84 14.80 24.53
CA ILE A 381 -13.23 13.47 24.04
C ILE A 381 -13.45 12.51 25.25
N PRO A 382 -14.52 11.70 25.27
CA PRO A 382 -14.78 10.75 26.35
C PRO A 382 -13.73 9.62 26.37
N LYS A 383 -13.81 8.71 27.33
CA LYS A 383 -13.02 7.47 27.31
C LYS A 383 -13.56 6.51 26.25
N PRO A 384 -12.69 5.75 25.56
CA PRO A 384 -13.17 4.73 24.64
C PRO A 384 -13.90 3.61 25.41
N LEU A 385 -14.97 3.08 24.79
CA LEU A 385 -15.77 1.98 25.30
C LEU A 385 -15.07 0.63 25.15
N TRP A 386 -14.37 0.46 24.02
CA TRP A 386 -13.54 -0.70 23.73
C TRP A 386 -12.43 -0.32 22.73
N HIS A 387 -11.47 -1.21 22.59
CA HIS A 387 -10.39 -1.05 21.62
C HIS A 387 -10.03 -2.37 20.94
N LYS A 388 -9.40 -2.25 19.77
CA LYS A 388 -8.79 -3.37 19.05
C LYS A 388 -7.49 -2.94 18.40
N VAL A 389 -6.43 -3.69 18.63
CA VAL A 389 -5.15 -3.50 17.94
C VAL A 389 -5.01 -4.56 16.86
N ILE A 390 -4.78 -4.14 15.63
CA ILE A 390 -4.40 -5.00 14.51
C ILE A 390 -2.95 -4.69 14.16
N ALA A 391 -2.07 -5.66 14.30
CA ALA A 391 -0.64 -5.53 14.05
C ALA A 391 -0.23 -6.36 12.84
N GLU A 392 0.02 -5.72 11.71
CA GLU A 392 0.65 -6.37 10.55
C GLU A 392 2.17 -6.19 10.66
N LYS A 393 2.84 -7.21 11.18
CA LYS A 393 4.30 -7.16 11.46
C LYS A 393 5.17 -7.07 10.20
N ARG A 394 4.66 -7.51 9.06
CA ARG A 394 5.31 -7.46 7.75
C ARG A 394 4.42 -6.71 6.76
N ALA A 395 4.01 -5.51 7.16
CA ALA A 395 3.10 -4.70 6.37
C ALA A 395 3.71 -4.30 5.03
N THR A 396 4.98 -3.87 5.06
CA THR A 396 5.77 -3.54 3.88
C THR A 396 7.16 -4.16 4.01
N PHE A 397 7.86 -4.39 2.90
CA PHE A 397 9.31 -4.47 2.97
C PHE A 397 9.86 -3.06 3.18
N SER A 398 11.02 -2.94 3.85
CA SER A 398 11.71 -1.66 4.00
C SER A 398 12.18 -1.17 2.63
N CYS A 399 11.73 0.00 2.24
CA CYS A 399 12.07 0.62 0.95
C CYS A 399 13.42 1.34 1.04
N GLU A 400 14.48 0.58 1.30
CA GLU A 400 15.84 1.08 1.53
C GLU A 400 16.52 1.54 0.26
N ALA A 401 17.51 2.43 0.42
CA ALA A 401 18.35 2.88 -0.67
C ALA A 401 19.12 1.68 -1.28
N ASN A 402 19.12 1.60 -2.62
CA ASN A 402 19.79 0.54 -3.39
C ASN A 402 19.27 -0.89 -3.15
N LEU A 403 18.06 -1.05 -2.61
CA LEU A 403 17.47 -2.37 -2.42
C LEU A 403 17.31 -3.09 -3.77
N ALA A 404 17.99 -4.24 -3.92
CA ALA A 404 17.85 -5.08 -5.09
C ALA A 404 16.50 -5.80 -5.09
N ARG A 405 15.76 -5.71 -6.20
CA ARG A 405 14.44 -6.34 -6.33
C ARG A 405 14.39 -7.26 -7.54
N PRO A 406 13.75 -8.45 -7.44
CA PRO A 406 13.55 -9.32 -8.59
C PRO A 406 12.60 -8.67 -9.59
N THR A 407 12.80 -8.98 -10.86
CA THR A 407 11.92 -8.53 -11.95
C THR A 407 10.69 -9.42 -12.08
N ASN A 408 9.64 -8.90 -12.73
CA ASN A 408 8.44 -9.70 -13.05
C ASN A 408 8.76 -10.90 -13.95
N LYS A 409 9.60 -10.70 -14.98
CA LYS A 409 10.06 -11.78 -15.86
C LYS A 409 11.20 -12.53 -15.17
N THR A 410 11.08 -13.85 -15.07
CA THR A 410 12.12 -14.71 -14.51
C THR A 410 12.95 -15.41 -15.59
N PRO A 411 14.15 -15.91 -15.24
CA PRO A 411 14.92 -16.78 -16.13
C PRO A 411 14.23 -18.13 -16.43
N GLN A 412 13.26 -18.53 -15.63
CA GLN A 412 12.45 -19.73 -15.86
C GLN A 412 11.33 -19.40 -16.85
N THR A 413 11.36 -20.02 -18.03
CA THR A 413 10.33 -19.80 -19.07
C THR A 413 8.92 -20.05 -18.51
N ASN A 414 7.97 -19.16 -18.85
CA ASN A 414 6.57 -19.21 -18.43
C ASN A 414 6.32 -19.05 -16.92
N LEU A 415 7.31 -18.59 -16.15
CA LEU A 415 7.19 -18.29 -14.74
C LEU A 415 7.45 -16.80 -14.48
N TYR A 416 6.57 -16.18 -13.72
CA TYR A 416 6.59 -14.74 -13.42
C TYR A 416 6.43 -14.51 -11.93
N LEU A 417 7.02 -13.42 -11.43
CA LEU A 417 6.86 -12.96 -10.06
C LEU A 417 6.02 -11.67 -10.06
N ALA A 418 4.98 -11.62 -9.25
CA ALA A 418 4.14 -10.44 -9.08
C ALA A 418 4.05 -10.02 -7.60
N GLY A 419 4.08 -8.71 -7.38
CA GLY A 419 3.98 -8.13 -6.04
C GLY A 419 4.55 -6.72 -6.02
N ASP A 420 4.24 -5.99 -4.96
CA ASP A 420 4.83 -4.68 -4.70
C ASP A 420 6.36 -4.68 -4.73
N TYR A 421 6.98 -5.80 -4.39
CA TYR A 421 8.42 -6.00 -4.34
C TYR A 421 9.10 -6.23 -5.69
N THR A 422 8.34 -6.51 -6.74
CA THR A 422 8.88 -6.74 -8.10
C THR A 422 8.77 -5.50 -9.00
N TYR A 423 8.11 -4.44 -8.54
CA TYR A 423 8.01 -3.18 -9.27
C TYR A 423 9.00 -2.17 -8.68
N ALA A 424 10.22 -2.14 -9.24
CA ALA A 424 11.37 -1.45 -8.64
C ALA A 424 11.22 0.07 -8.47
N ASP A 425 10.36 0.71 -9.27
CA ASP A 425 10.19 2.17 -9.28
C ASP A 425 9.19 2.68 -8.24
N TYR A 426 8.52 1.77 -7.48
CA TYR A 426 7.47 2.15 -6.56
C TYR A 426 7.65 1.49 -5.17
N PRO A 427 7.16 2.13 -4.09
CA PRO A 427 7.21 1.53 -2.76
C PRO A 427 6.19 0.40 -2.60
N ALA A 428 6.18 -0.24 -1.42
CA ALA A 428 5.24 -1.30 -1.05
C ALA A 428 3.81 -0.76 -0.91
N THR A 429 3.10 -0.62 -2.02
CA THR A 429 1.75 -0.04 -2.10
C THR A 429 0.78 -0.91 -2.89
N ILE A 430 -0.52 -0.61 -2.75
CA ILE A 430 -1.57 -1.21 -3.60
C ILE A 430 -1.26 -0.94 -5.07
N GLU A 431 -0.89 0.30 -5.41
CA GLU A 431 -0.54 0.69 -6.78
C GLU A 431 0.64 -0.11 -7.33
N GLY A 432 1.74 -0.24 -6.57
CA GLY A 432 2.89 -1.05 -6.96
C GLY A 432 2.54 -2.53 -7.17
N SER A 433 1.65 -3.07 -6.32
CA SER A 433 1.14 -4.43 -6.47
C SER A 433 0.32 -4.61 -7.76
N ILE A 434 -0.60 -3.70 -8.04
CA ILE A 434 -1.48 -3.75 -9.21
C ILE A 434 -0.67 -3.57 -10.49
N ARG A 435 0.23 -2.58 -10.55
CA ARG A 435 1.17 -2.40 -11.68
C ARG A 435 1.97 -3.67 -11.97
N SER A 436 2.48 -4.30 -10.93
CA SER A 436 3.24 -5.54 -11.06
C SER A 436 2.39 -6.69 -11.64
N GLY A 437 1.16 -6.85 -11.17
CA GLY A 437 0.25 -7.87 -11.67
C GLY A 437 -0.13 -7.64 -13.14
N ILE A 438 -0.47 -6.42 -13.51
CA ILE A 438 -0.76 -6.03 -14.91
C ILE A 438 0.47 -6.31 -15.79
N ARG A 439 1.66 -5.94 -15.33
CA ARG A 439 2.91 -6.20 -16.06
C ARG A 439 3.16 -7.68 -16.30
N CYS A 440 2.88 -8.55 -15.34
CA CYS A 440 2.96 -10.01 -15.55
C CYS A 440 2.00 -10.48 -16.64
N ALA A 441 0.76 -9.98 -16.63
CA ALA A 441 -0.22 -10.33 -17.66
C ALA A 441 0.20 -9.86 -19.06
N GLU A 442 0.80 -8.67 -19.17
CA GLU A 442 1.38 -8.16 -20.43
C GLU A 442 2.52 -9.03 -20.93
N LEU A 443 3.43 -9.43 -20.05
CA LEU A 443 4.56 -10.32 -20.39
C LEU A 443 4.10 -11.70 -20.86
N ILE A 444 3.00 -12.23 -20.30
CA ILE A 444 2.38 -13.49 -20.76
C ILE A 444 1.75 -13.31 -22.14
N ALA A 445 1.10 -12.18 -22.38
CA ALA A 445 0.47 -11.87 -23.64
C ALA A 445 1.46 -11.38 -24.73
N ASN A 446 2.73 -11.25 -24.42
CA ASN A 446 3.79 -10.73 -25.30
C ASN A 446 3.49 -9.31 -25.84
N ILE A 447 3.04 -8.40 -24.97
CA ILE A 447 2.75 -7.00 -25.28
C ILE A 447 3.74 -6.06 -24.57
#